data_0e5e81225d7050d43bd239bc07d0e4e0
#
_entry.id   0e5e81225d7050d43bd239bc07d0e4e0
#
_cell.length_a   1.000
_cell.length_b   1.000
_cell.length_c   1.000
_cell.angle_alpha   90.00
_cell.angle_beta   90.00
_cell.angle_gamma   90.00
#
_symmetry.space_group_name_H-M   'P 1'
#
loop_
_entity.id
_entity.type
_entity.pdbx_description
1 polymer ?
#
loop_
_entity_poly.entity_id
_entity_poly.type
_entity_poly.pdbx_seq_one_letter_code
_entity_poly.pdbx_strand_id
1 'polypeptide(L)'
;MLSICDQINGRLQPLKPSLIQVTDDSAAHAGHAGAQVHAERTGVTNGTHFELTIVSSAFAGKSLVERHRMIYDLLAELMATRIHALKIDARAQ
;
A
#
# COMPACT_ATOMS: atom_id res chain seq x y z
N MET A 1 -14.39 5.75 11.31
CA MET A 1 -13.43 4.65 11.05
C MET A 1 -12.57 5.02 9.85
N LEU A 2 -11.29 4.81 9.97
CA LEU A 2 -10.39 5.12 8.87
C LEU A 2 -10.40 4.00 7.83
N SER A 3 -10.33 4.39 6.54
CA SER A 3 -10.13 3.42 5.48
C SER A 3 -8.72 2.81 5.60
N ILE A 4 -8.48 1.70 4.90
CA ILE A 4 -7.15 1.10 4.90
C ILE A 4 -6.14 2.08 4.29
N CYS A 5 -6.53 2.81 3.24
CA CYS A 5 -5.67 3.82 2.66
C CYS A 5 -5.27 4.88 3.67
N ASP A 6 -6.22 5.34 4.48
CA ASP A 6 -5.93 6.32 5.52
C ASP A 6 -5.02 5.76 6.60
N GLN A 7 -5.21 4.48 6.95
CA GLN A 7 -4.36 3.83 7.93
C GLN A 7 -2.93 3.67 7.41
N ILE A 8 -2.76 3.30 6.15
CA ILE A 8 -1.43 3.21 5.53
C ILE A 8 -0.75 4.58 5.57
N ASN A 9 -1.47 5.61 5.16
CA ASN A 9 -0.94 6.97 5.16
C ASN A 9 -0.47 7.36 6.57
N GLY A 10 -1.31 7.12 7.58
CA GLY A 10 -0.99 7.48 8.95
C GLY A 10 0.22 6.74 9.49
N ARG A 11 0.36 5.45 9.15
CA ARG A 11 1.47 4.63 9.62
C ARG A 11 2.81 5.06 9.01
N LEU A 12 2.78 5.72 7.85
CA LEU A 12 3.99 6.12 7.15
C LEU A 12 4.42 7.55 7.45
N GLN A 13 3.66 8.28 8.25
CA GLN A 13 4.02 9.66 8.62
C GLN A 13 5.38 9.79 9.32
N PRO A 14 5.86 8.81 10.09
CA PRO A 14 7.20 8.91 10.66
C PRO A 14 8.31 9.08 9.63
N LEU A 15 8.08 8.69 8.39
CA LEU A 15 9.04 8.90 7.31
C LEU A 15 9.02 10.33 6.76
N LYS A 16 8.07 11.14 7.21
CA LYS A 16 7.91 12.54 6.80
C LYS A 16 7.93 12.69 5.28
N PRO A 17 7.01 12.01 4.59
CA PRO A 17 7.01 12.04 3.13
C PRO A 17 6.63 13.42 2.59
N SER A 18 7.31 13.83 1.53
CA SER A 18 6.94 15.01 0.79
C SER A 18 5.78 14.74 -0.15
N LEU A 19 5.62 13.47 -0.54
CA LEU A 19 4.49 12.99 -1.33
C LEU A 19 4.14 11.60 -0.85
N ILE A 20 2.84 11.34 -0.69
CA ILE A 20 2.37 9.99 -0.43
C ILE A 20 1.02 9.81 -1.11
N GLN A 21 0.89 8.75 -1.89
CA GLN A 21 -0.36 8.35 -2.54
C GLN A 21 -0.61 6.90 -2.29
N VAL A 22 -1.79 6.57 -1.83
CA VAL A 22 -2.21 5.20 -1.60
C VAL A 22 -3.47 4.96 -2.42
N THR A 23 -3.42 3.97 -3.28
CA THR A 23 -4.53 3.63 -4.15
C THR A 23 -5.03 2.23 -3.82
N ASP A 24 -6.34 2.09 -3.69
CA ASP A 24 -6.97 0.78 -3.52
C ASP A 24 -7.13 0.16 -4.90
N ASP A 25 -6.22 -0.75 -5.22
CA ASP A 25 -6.16 -1.38 -6.52
C ASP A 25 -7.25 -2.44 -6.69
N SER A 26 -7.88 -2.86 -5.60
CA SER A 26 -9.00 -3.79 -5.68
C SER A 26 -10.16 -3.20 -6.47
N ALA A 27 -10.41 -1.91 -6.32
CA ALA A 27 -11.49 -1.24 -7.04
C ALA A 27 -11.22 -1.22 -8.55
N ALA A 28 -9.98 -1.05 -8.96
CA ALA A 28 -9.61 -1.05 -10.37
C ALA A 28 -9.82 -2.44 -10.98
N HIS A 29 -9.47 -3.48 -10.26
CA HIS A 29 -9.66 -4.85 -10.71
C HIS A 29 -11.14 -5.20 -10.83
N ALA A 30 -11.95 -4.67 -9.95
CA ALA A 30 -13.39 -4.94 -9.97
C ALA A 30 -14.06 -4.43 -11.25
N GLY A 31 -13.42 -3.53 -11.97
CA GLY A 31 -13.92 -3.05 -13.25
C GLY A 31 -13.77 -4.01 -14.40
N HIS A 32 -13.02 -5.09 -14.24
CA HIS A 32 -12.80 -6.09 -15.27
C HIS A 32 -13.69 -7.30 -15.04
N ALA A 33 -14.28 -7.81 -16.13
CA ALA A 33 -15.20 -8.94 -16.01
C ALA A 33 -14.54 -10.14 -15.32
N GLY A 34 -13.32 -10.45 -15.68
CA GLY A 34 -12.61 -11.56 -15.06
C GLY A 34 -12.35 -11.32 -13.59
N ALA A 35 -12.00 -10.10 -13.23
CA ALA A 35 -11.75 -9.75 -11.85
C ALA A 35 -13.05 -9.79 -11.03
N GLN A 36 -14.15 -9.38 -11.62
CA GLN A 36 -15.44 -9.45 -10.95
C GLN A 36 -15.83 -10.89 -10.62
N VAL A 37 -15.66 -11.78 -11.59
CA VAL A 37 -15.94 -13.19 -11.37
C VAL A 37 -15.06 -13.75 -10.26
N HIS A 38 -13.80 -13.40 -10.29
CA HIS A 38 -12.87 -13.85 -9.27
C HIS A 38 -13.29 -13.34 -7.89
N ALA A 39 -13.61 -12.07 -7.79
CA ALA A 39 -14.03 -11.46 -6.53
C ALA A 39 -15.28 -12.14 -5.97
N GLU A 40 -16.23 -12.43 -6.83
CA GLU A 40 -17.45 -13.11 -6.41
C GLU A 40 -17.16 -14.48 -5.83
N ARG A 41 -16.28 -15.23 -6.48
CA ARG A 41 -15.94 -16.57 -6.04
C ARG A 41 -15.19 -16.58 -4.71
N THR A 42 -14.27 -15.66 -4.54
CA THR A 42 -13.45 -15.63 -3.34
C THR A 42 -14.09 -14.89 -2.19
N GLY A 43 -15.06 -14.04 -2.48
CA GLY A 43 -15.65 -13.17 -1.49
C GLY A 43 -14.76 -12.01 -1.11
N VAL A 44 -13.62 -11.87 -1.76
CA VAL A 44 -12.69 -10.77 -1.51
C VAL A 44 -13.03 -9.63 -2.45
N THR A 45 -13.46 -8.52 -1.92
CA THR A 45 -13.96 -7.42 -2.74
C THR A 45 -13.05 -6.22 -2.75
N ASN A 46 -12.59 -5.77 -1.60
CA ASN A 46 -11.74 -4.58 -1.53
C ASN A 46 -10.91 -4.61 -0.27
N GLY A 47 -9.99 -3.68 -0.17
CA GLY A 47 -9.13 -3.56 1.01
C GLY A 47 -8.00 -4.56 1.06
N THR A 48 -7.68 -5.23 -0.05
CA THR A 48 -6.68 -6.28 -0.06
C THR A 48 -5.47 -5.98 -0.94
N HIS A 49 -5.65 -5.26 -2.04
CA HIS A 49 -4.57 -4.92 -2.96
C HIS A 49 -4.40 -3.42 -3.03
N PHE A 50 -3.18 -2.95 -2.80
CA PHE A 50 -2.92 -1.51 -2.75
C PHE A 50 -1.66 -1.15 -3.53
N GLU A 51 -1.63 0.08 -4.02
CA GLU A 51 -0.44 0.67 -4.61
C GLU A 51 -0.04 1.87 -3.76
N LEU A 52 1.24 1.93 -3.42
CA LEU A 52 1.80 3.01 -2.63
C LEU A 52 2.88 3.72 -3.42
N THR A 53 2.75 5.03 -3.56
CA THR A 53 3.82 5.89 -4.06
C THR A 53 4.20 6.83 -2.92
N ILE A 54 5.46 6.81 -2.55
CA ILE A 54 5.95 7.64 -1.45
C ILE A 54 7.31 8.22 -1.80
N VAL A 55 7.45 9.51 -1.54
CA VAL A 55 8.70 10.23 -1.73
C VAL A 55 9.13 10.79 -0.39
N SER A 56 10.32 10.45 0.05
CA SER A 56 10.82 10.88 1.35
C SER A 56 12.34 10.99 1.36
N SER A 57 12.85 12.03 2.00
CA SER A 57 14.29 12.17 2.19
C SER A 57 14.86 11.05 3.08
N ALA A 58 14.02 10.38 3.86
CA ALA A 58 14.46 9.25 4.67
C ALA A 58 14.98 8.11 3.82
N PHE A 59 14.63 8.06 2.54
CA PHE A 59 15.08 7.01 1.62
C PHE A 59 16.41 7.33 0.95
N ALA A 60 16.94 8.52 1.15
CA ALA A 60 18.21 8.91 0.53
C ALA A 60 19.33 7.98 1.00
N GLY A 61 20.11 7.48 0.07
CA GLY A 61 21.19 6.55 0.37
C GLY A 61 20.75 5.14 0.71
N LYS A 62 19.46 4.85 0.62
CA LYS A 62 18.93 3.51 0.90
C LYS A 62 18.70 2.73 -0.38
N SER A 63 18.98 1.44 -0.36
CA SER A 63 18.66 0.57 -1.48
C SER A 63 17.14 0.38 -1.55
N LEU A 64 16.66 -0.17 -2.68
CA LEU A 64 15.22 -0.46 -2.80
C LEU A 64 14.77 -1.44 -1.73
N VAL A 65 15.59 -2.45 -1.43
CA VAL A 65 15.26 -3.42 -0.39
C VAL A 65 15.13 -2.74 0.96
N GLU A 66 16.05 -1.85 1.29
CA GLU A 66 16.01 -1.13 2.55
C GLU A 66 14.78 -0.23 2.66
N ARG A 67 14.44 0.45 1.57
CA ARG A 67 13.24 1.30 1.54
C ARG A 67 11.99 0.49 1.77
N HIS A 68 11.88 -0.66 1.12
CA HIS A 68 10.73 -1.53 1.29
C HIS A 68 10.65 -2.06 2.73
N ARG A 69 11.77 -2.42 3.33
CA ARG A 69 11.79 -2.86 4.73
C ARG A 69 11.30 -1.79 5.67
N MET A 70 11.72 -0.55 5.46
CA MET A 70 11.26 0.57 6.29
C MET A 70 9.75 0.69 6.22
N ILE A 71 9.19 0.54 5.03
CA ILE A 71 7.75 0.63 4.83
C ILE A 71 7.04 -0.57 5.46
N TYR A 72 7.52 -1.78 5.21
CA TYR A 72 6.90 -2.97 5.76
C TYR A 72 6.95 -3.00 7.29
N ASP A 73 8.03 -2.50 7.88
CA ASP A 73 8.12 -2.44 9.34
C ASP A 73 7.02 -1.56 9.93
N LEU A 74 6.76 -0.43 9.30
CA LEU A 74 5.72 0.48 9.76
C LEU A 74 4.32 -0.06 9.49
N LEU A 75 4.16 -0.88 8.46
CA LEU A 75 2.88 -1.44 8.08
C LEU A 75 2.68 -2.88 8.54
N ALA A 76 3.57 -3.39 9.39
CA ALA A 76 3.59 -4.82 9.72
C ALA A 76 2.23 -5.35 10.18
N GLU A 77 1.54 -4.63 11.05
CA GLU A 77 0.24 -5.04 11.54
C GLU A 77 -0.81 -5.08 10.42
N LEU A 78 -0.81 -4.07 9.57
CA LEU A 78 -1.74 -4.02 8.45
C LEU A 78 -1.43 -5.09 7.42
N MET A 79 -0.14 -5.35 7.16
CA MET A 79 0.25 -6.40 6.22
C MET A 79 -0.16 -7.77 6.71
N ALA A 80 -0.18 -7.97 8.01
CA ALA A 80 -0.57 -9.26 8.58
C ALA A 80 -2.09 -9.49 8.57
N THR A 81 -2.88 -8.41 8.58
CA THR A 81 -4.31 -8.53 8.82
C THR A 81 -5.19 -7.98 7.70
N ARG A 82 -4.75 -6.96 6.98
CA ARG A 82 -5.62 -6.20 6.06
C ARG A 82 -5.13 -6.17 4.63
N ILE A 83 -3.82 -6.20 4.42
CA ILE A 83 -3.23 -6.03 3.10
C ILE A 83 -2.72 -7.38 2.59
N HIS A 84 -3.28 -7.84 1.48
CA HIS A 84 -2.82 -9.07 0.85
C HIS A 84 -1.60 -8.81 -0.02
N ALA A 85 -1.63 -7.73 -0.79
CA ALA A 85 -0.54 -7.34 -1.67
C ALA A 85 -0.36 -5.84 -1.66
N LEU A 86 0.89 -5.40 -1.67
CA LEU A 86 1.23 -3.98 -1.69
C LEU A 86 2.32 -3.75 -2.72
N LYS A 87 1.99 -2.94 -3.72
CA LYS A 87 2.95 -2.50 -4.72
C LYS A 87 3.53 -1.18 -4.26
N ILE A 88 4.85 -1.10 -4.20
CA ILE A 88 5.54 0.05 -3.60
C ILE A 88 6.42 0.75 -4.63
N ASP A 89 6.28 2.05 -4.71
CA ASP A 89 7.20 2.93 -5.42
C ASP A 89 7.76 3.91 -4.39
N ALA A 90 8.94 3.63 -3.87
CA ALA A 90 9.57 4.43 -2.82
C ALA A 90 10.73 5.20 -3.40
N ARG A 91 10.63 6.52 -3.37
CA ARG A 91 11.61 7.41 -3.98
C ARG A 91 12.25 8.33 -2.94
N ALA A 92 13.55 8.56 -3.09
CA ALA A 92 14.26 9.54 -2.32
C ALA A 92 14.13 10.90 -2.98
N GLN A 93 14.16 11.93 -2.16
CA GLN A 93 14.15 13.26 -2.68
C GLN A 93 15.01 14.17 -1.83
#